data_14b6899b1d5dffd979da6502b1bdc75e
#
_entry.id   14b6899b1d5dffd979da6502b1bdc75e
#
_cell.length_a   1.000
_cell.length_b   1.000
_cell.length_c   1.000
_cell.angle_alpha   90.00
_cell.angle_beta   90.00
_cell.angle_gamma   90.00
#
_symmetry.space_group_name_H-M   'P 1'
#
loop_
_entity.id
_entity.type
_entity.pdbx_description
1 polymer ?
#
loop_
_entity_poly.entity_id
_entity_poly.type
_entity_poly.pdbx_seq_one_letter_code
_entity_poly.pdbx_strand_id
1 'polypeptide(L)'
;VAKQSALHRVRSTLLIRYIPNPKERRLVVLTLGTVAVLLVIALYFVTHFYQDWIAANSRAYKGWFKQLGSIAQIGFFTAISIYPIFLLLKWNPLKQIVLGKYQLKTLLQFLGKWVRHWHVPIAITSAGFVLLHGYMAILKELKWDFTYFSGILSLIALFPLMFMGLKRFKRQDKKLHFKMAIVFLILFMIHASFG
;
A
#
# COMPACT_ATOMS: atom_id res chain seq x y z
N VAL A 1 -19.92 30.48 6.75
CA VAL A 1 -19.39 29.87 8.01
C VAL A 1 -20.11 28.56 8.32
N ALA A 2 -21.44 28.47 8.26
CA ALA A 2 -22.20 27.24 8.56
C ALA A 2 -21.88 26.05 7.62
N LYS A 3 -21.67 26.31 6.32
CA LYS A 3 -21.34 25.26 5.32
C LYS A 3 -19.96 24.66 5.51
N GLN A 4 -18.99 25.45 5.95
CA GLN A 4 -17.63 24.96 6.29
C GLN A 4 -17.64 24.13 7.59
N SER A 5 -18.42 24.53 8.59
CA SER A 5 -18.53 23.75 9.84
C SER A 5 -19.24 22.41 9.62
N ALA A 6 -20.22 22.35 8.73
CA ALA A 6 -20.90 21.11 8.35
C ALA A 6 -19.96 20.14 7.60
N LEU A 7 -19.15 20.62 6.64
CA LEU A 7 -18.16 19.82 5.91
C LEU A 7 -17.06 19.29 6.84
N HIS A 8 -16.60 20.09 7.80
CA HIS A 8 -15.60 19.65 8.79
C HIS A 8 -16.21 18.60 9.73
N ARG A 9 -17.47 18.74 10.11
CA ARG A 9 -18.19 17.77 10.96
C ARG A 9 -18.44 16.45 10.22
N VAL A 10 -18.76 16.48 8.92
CA VAL A 10 -18.96 15.28 8.08
C VAL A 10 -17.63 14.54 7.88
N ARG A 11 -16.51 15.25 7.61
CA ARG A 11 -15.18 14.64 7.47
C ARG A 11 -14.69 13.96 8.75
N SER A 12 -14.91 14.61 9.90
CA SER A 12 -14.56 14.02 11.19
C SER A 12 -15.39 12.76 11.50
N THR A 13 -16.65 12.75 11.08
CA THR A 13 -17.60 11.66 11.36
C THR A 13 -17.25 10.37 10.61
N LEU A 14 -16.82 10.44 9.34
CA LEU A 14 -16.50 9.26 8.54
C LEU A 14 -15.27 8.51 9.09
N LEU A 15 -14.16 9.20 9.36
CA LEU A 15 -12.96 8.58 9.90
C LEU A 15 -13.18 8.04 11.32
N ILE A 16 -13.91 8.77 12.17
CA ILE A 16 -14.30 8.30 13.52
C ILE A 16 -15.17 7.04 13.40
N ARG A 17 -16.07 7.01 12.42
CA ARG A 17 -16.93 5.85 12.17
C ARG A 17 -16.14 4.59 11.83
N TYR A 18 -15.04 4.68 11.08
CA TYR A 18 -14.26 3.52 10.64
C TYR A 18 -13.10 3.19 11.57
N ILE A 19 -12.42 4.19 12.17
CA ILE A 19 -11.24 4.02 13.01
C ILE A 19 -11.55 4.55 14.43
N PRO A 20 -12.08 3.70 15.32
CA PRO A 20 -12.48 4.11 16.67
C PRO A 20 -11.29 4.56 17.53
N ASN A 21 -10.13 3.87 17.42
CA ASN A 21 -8.94 4.18 18.21
C ASN A 21 -8.31 5.50 17.76
N PRO A 22 -8.20 6.53 18.63
CA PRO A 22 -7.68 7.84 18.26
C PRO A 22 -6.21 7.81 17.85
N LYS A 23 -5.38 6.94 18.44
CA LYS A 23 -3.96 6.80 18.08
C LYS A 23 -3.79 6.22 16.67
N GLU A 24 -4.52 5.16 16.35
CA GLU A 24 -4.51 4.56 15.01
C GLU A 24 -5.07 5.53 13.97
N ARG A 25 -6.16 6.23 14.30
CA ARG A 25 -6.74 7.25 13.42
C ARG A 25 -5.76 8.37 13.12
N ARG A 26 -5.06 8.91 14.12
CA ARG A 26 -4.04 9.94 13.93
C ARG A 26 -2.92 9.44 13.02
N LEU A 27 -2.43 8.22 13.22
CA LEU A 27 -1.39 7.62 12.39
C LEU A 27 -1.85 7.51 10.93
N VAL A 28 -3.05 6.99 10.68
CA VAL A 28 -3.60 6.85 9.32
C VAL A 28 -3.81 8.21 8.65
N VAL A 29 -4.35 9.19 9.37
CA VAL A 29 -4.57 10.55 8.83
C VAL A 29 -3.26 11.23 8.50
N LEU A 30 -2.27 11.15 9.39
CA LEU A 30 -0.94 11.72 9.15
C LEU A 30 -0.26 11.05 7.95
N THR A 31 -0.28 9.72 7.88
CA THR A 31 0.30 9.00 6.73
C THR A 31 -0.40 9.39 5.43
N LEU A 32 -1.73 9.39 5.41
CA LEU A 32 -2.49 9.75 4.22
C LEU A 32 -2.20 11.20 3.79
N GLY A 33 -2.19 12.14 4.73
CA GLY A 33 -1.88 13.54 4.47
C GLY A 33 -0.46 13.73 3.93
N THR A 34 0.53 13.10 4.58
CA THR A 34 1.93 13.16 4.14
C THR A 34 2.10 12.58 2.74
N VAL A 35 1.55 11.38 2.50
CA VAL A 35 1.64 10.71 1.18
C VAL A 35 0.93 11.54 0.11
N ALA A 36 -0.24 12.11 0.41
CA ALA A 36 -0.96 12.96 -0.53
C ALA A 36 -0.17 14.21 -0.90
N VAL A 37 0.41 14.91 0.08
CA VAL A 37 1.25 16.09 -0.17
C VAL A 37 2.48 15.73 -0.99
N LEU A 38 3.21 14.69 -0.59
CA LEU A 38 4.40 14.24 -1.33
C LEU A 38 4.06 13.79 -2.75
N LEU A 39 2.92 13.11 -2.93
CA LEU A 39 2.45 12.69 -4.26
C LEU A 39 2.14 13.89 -5.14
N VAL A 40 1.44 14.91 -4.63
CA VAL A 40 1.14 16.14 -5.38
C VAL A 40 2.43 16.86 -5.80
N ILE A 41 3.39 17.00 -4.87
CA ILE A 41 4.69 17.59 -5.16
C ILE A 41 5.43 16.79 -6.24
N ALA A 42 5.50 15.46 -6.07
CA ALA A 42 6.18 14.59 -7.03
C ALA A 42 5.51 14.62 -8.41
N LEU A 43 4.17 14.60 -8.49
CA LEU A 43 3.43 14.73 -9.74
C LEU A 43 3.72 16.07 -10.43
N TYR A 44 3.74 17.17 -9.67
CA TYR A 44 4.10 18.49 -10.20
C TYR A 44 5.50 18.49 -10.82
N PHE A 45 6.51 18.01 -10.06
CA PHE A 45 7.89 17.96 -10.57
C PHE A 45 8.02 17.05 -11.80
N VAL A 46 7.44 15.84 -11.74
CA VAL A 46 7.50 14.90 -12.87
C VAL A 46 6.83 15.50 -14.09
N THR A 47 5.66 16.12 -13.96
CA THR A 47 4.94 16.72 -15.10
C THR A 47 5.74 17.88 -15.72
N HIS A 48 6.37 18.70 -14.88
CA HIS A 48 7.05 19.89 -15.36
C HIS A 48 8.42 19.59 -16.00
N PHE A 49 9.15 18.61 -15.47
CA PHE A 49 10.52 18.32 -15.88
C PHE A 49 10.68 17.01 -16.68
N TYR A 50 9.59 16.28 -17.00
CA TYR A 50 9.75 14.96 -17.60
C TYR A 50 10.37 15.01 -19.00
N GLN A 51 10.08 16.03 -19.82
CA GLN A 51 10.65 16.17 -21.17
C GLN A 51 12.16 16.40 -21.13
N ASP A 52 12.62 17.31 -20.26
CA ASP A 52 14.03 17.58 -20.06
C ASP A 52 14.75 16.33 -19.54
N TRP A 53 14.11 15.61 -18.63
CA TRP A 53 14.64 14.39 -18.05
C TRP A 53 14.78 13.24 -19.05
N ILE A 54 13.76 13.05 -19.91
CA ILE A 54 13.82 12.05 -20.98
C ILE A 54 14.85 12.46 -22.05
N ALA A 55 14.90 13.73 -22.43
CA ALA A 55 15.87 14.24 -23.41
C ALA A 55 17.31 14.10 -22.90
N ALA A 56 17.56 14.42 -21.62
CA ALA A 56 18.86 14.28 -21.00
C ALA A 56 19.29 12.81 -20.86
N ASN A 57 18.43 11.94 -20.35
CA ASN A 57 18.73 10.52 -20.15
C ASN A 57 17.46 9.64 -20.00
N SER A 58 16.95 9.16 -21.11
CA SER A 58 15.78 8.28 -21.15
C SER A 58 15.96 6.97 -20.35
N ARG A 59 17.20 6.43 -20.26
CA ARG A 59 17.51 5.23 -19.49
C ARG A 59 17.41 5.50 -17.99
N ALA A 60 17.90 6.64 -17.52
CA ALA A 60 17.78 7.03 -16.13
C ALA A 60 16.33 7.24 -15.73
N TYR A 61 15.52 7.91 -16.55
CA TYR A 61 14.09 8.04 -16.31
C TYR A 61 13.39 6.67 -16.14
N LYS A 62 13.69 5.72 -17.06
CA LYS A 62 13.19 4.35 -16.97
C LYS A 62 13.64 3.66 -15.67
N GLY A 63 14.87 3.90 -15.22
CA GLY A 63 15.39 3.39 -13.96
C GLY A 63 14.57 3.89 -12.76
N TRP A 64 14.29 5.19 -12.69
CA TRP A 64 13.55 5.78 -11.58
C TRP A 64 12.14 5.23 -11.43
N PHE A 65 11.34 5.18 -12.51
CA PHE A 65 9.99 4.66 -12.35
C PHE A 65 9.95 3.15 -12.03
N LYS A 66 10.92 2.36 -12.51
CA LYS A 66 11.06 0.96 -12.11
C LYS A 66 11.40 0.82 -10.61
N GLN A 67 12.28 1.66 -10.09
CA GLN A 67 12.61 1.66 -8.66
C GLN A 67 11.39 2.00 -7.79
N LEU A 68 10.54 2.96 -8.19
CA LEU A 68 9.30 3.25 -7.49
C LEU A 68 8.37 2.03 -7.43
N GLY A 69 8.25 1.29 -8.54
CA GLY A 69 7.52 0.03 -8.57
C GLY A 69 8.11 -1.01 -7.61
N SER A 70 9.43 -1.17 -7.60
CA SER A 70 10.12 -2.10 -6.69
C SER A 70 9.96 -1.73 -5.22
N ILE A 71 10.02 -0.44 -4.86
CA ILE A 71 9.75 0.04 -3.49
C ILE A 71 8.32 -0.27 -3.07
N ALA A 72 7.35 0.01 -3.96
CA ALA A 72 5.96 -0.33 -3.71
C ALA A 72 5.75 -1.83 -3.52
N GLN A 73 6.45 -2.65 -4.31
CA GLN A 73 6.43 -4.11 -4.23
C GLN A 73 6.88 -4.59 -2.85
N ILE A 74 8.01 -4.11 -2.36
CA ILE A 74 8.52 -4.44 -1.01
C ILE A 74 7.49 -4.05 0.05
N GLY A 75 6.88 -2.86 -0.06
CA GLY A 75 5.86 -2.41 0.86
C GLY A 75 4.61 -3.29 0.86
N PHE A 76 4.12 -3.70 -0.30
CA PHE A 76 2.96 -4.62 -0.37
C PHE A 76 3.30 -6.01 0.18
N PHE A 77 4.47 -6.57 -0.11
CA PHE A 77 4.88 -7.84 0.51
C PHE A 77 4.98 -7.72 2.03
N THR A 78 5.52 -6.60 2.53
CA THR A 78 5.54 -6.33 3.98
C THR A 78 4.12 -6.25 4.55
N ALA A 79 3.19 -5.57 3.89
CA ALA A 79 1.81 -5.50 4.34
C ALA A 79 1.12 -6.89 4.32
N ILE A 80 1.31 -7.67 3.26
CA ILE A 80 0.71 -9.01 3.10
C ILE A 80 1.31 -10.03 4.07
N SER A 81 2.56 -9.85 4.52
CA SER A 81 3.26 -10.76 5.44
C SER A 81 2.53 -11.00 6.77
N ILE A 82 1.59 -10.13 7.12
CA ILE A 82 0.72 -10.32 8.29
C ILE A 82 -0.01 -11.67 8.26
N TYR A 83 -0.43 -12.13 7.08
CA TYR A 83 -1.18 -13.37 6.93
C TYR A 83 -0.33 -14.62 7.22
N PRO A 84 0.80 -14.86 6.53
CA PRO A 84 1.66 -16.00 6.83
C PRO A 84 2.19 -15.97 8.26
N ILE A 85 2.49 -14.80 8.84
CA ILE A 85 2.91 -14.70 10.24
C ILE A 85 1.79 -15.23 11.17
N PHE A 86 0.54 -14.82 10.97
CA PHE A 86 -0.56 -15.32 11.80
C PHE A 86 -0.88 -16.81 11.55
N LEU A 87 -0.65 -17.30 10.33
CA LEU A 87 -0.80 -18.72 10.03
C LEU A 87 0.25 -19.55 10.78
N LEU A 88 1.52 -19.12 10.73
CA LEU A 88 2.62 -19.75 11.46
C LEU A 88 2.39 -19.75 12.98
N LEU A 89 1.88 -18.63 13.53
CA LEU A 89 1.60 -18.54 14.97
C LEU A 89 0.53 -19.54 15.46
N LYS A 90 -0.32 -20.06 14.57
CA LYS A 90 -1.28 -21.12 14.88
C LYS A 90 -0.67 -22.52 14.82
N TRP A 91 0.49 -22.68 14.23
CA TRP A 91 1.16 -23.95 14.07
C TRP A 91 1.78 -24.42 15.40
N ASN A 92 1.30 -25.54 15.95
CA ASN A 92 1.69 -26.02 17.27
C ASN A 92 3.19 -26.32 17.42
N PRO A 93 3.90 -26.94 16.42
CA PRO A 93 5.33 -27.23 16.52
C PRO A 93 6.22 -25.99 16.71
N LEU A 94 5.72 -24.80 16.32
CA LEU A 94 6.44 -23.54 16.49
C LEU A 94 6.85 -23.26 17.95
N LYS A 95 6.09 -23.78 18.92
CA LYS A 95 6.38 -23.61 20.35
C LYS A 95 7.68 -24.30 20.79
N GLN A 96 8.10 -25.33 20.06
CA GLN A 96 9.26 -26.14 20.39
C GLN A 96 10.55 -25.63 19.72
N ILE A 97 10.43 -24.73 18.75
CA ILE A 97 11.57 -24.20 18.01
C ILE A 97 12.20 -23.05 18.79
N VAL A 98 13.48 -23.22 19.16
CA VAL A 98 14.28 -22.21 19.88
C VAL A 98 15.41 -21.76 18.96
N LEU A 99 15.58 -20.46 18.79
CA LEU A 99 16.65 -19.79 18.08
C LEU A 99 17.57 -19.11 19.11
N GLY A 100 18.67 -19.78 19.45
CA GLY A 100 19.55 -19.26 20.51
C GLY A 100 18.84 -19.11 21.85
N LYS A 101 18.73 -17.87 22.37
CA LYS A 101 18.05 -17.55 23.62
C LYS A 101 16.55 -17.29 23.49
N TYR A 102 16.01 -17.22 22.28
CA TYR A 102 14.63 -16.81 22.05
C TYR A 102 13.79 -17.92 21.42
N GLN A 103 12.56 -18.07 21.88
CA GLN A 103 11.59 -18.92 21.21
C GLN A 103 11.14 -18.28 19.90
N LEU A 104 11.14 -19.03 18.80
CA LEU A 104 10.69 -18.54 17.49
C LEU A 104 9.26 -17.97 17.54
N LYS A 105 8.41 -18.55 18.38
CA LYS A 105 7.06 -18.07 18.63
C LYS A 105 7.04 -16.62 19.13
N THR A 106 7.93 -16.28 20.07
CA THR A 106 8.03 -14.93 20.66
C THR A 106 8.47 -13.91 19.62
N LEU A 107 9.45 -14.27 18.79
CA LEU A 107 9.89 -13.43 17.68
C LEU A 107 8.77 -13.18 16.66
N LEU A 108 8.05 -14.22 16.26
CA LEU A 108 6.92 -14.08 15.33
C LEU A 108 5.74 -13.30 15.93
N GLN A 109 5.51 -13.40 17.25
CA GLN A 109 4.52 -12.56 17.93
C GLN A 109 4.91 -11.08 17.91
N PHE A 110 6.17 -10.77 18.12
CA PHE A 110 6.72 -9.41 18.01
C PHE A 110 6.56 -8.87 16.59
N LEU A 111 7.02 -9.62 15.59
CA LEU A 111 6.88 -9.26 14.17
C LEU A 111 5.41 -9.08 13.77
N GLY A 112 4.53 -9.98 14.19
CA GLY A 112 3.10 -9.88 13.90
C GLY A 112 2.43 -8.65 14.51
N LYS A 113 2.83 -8.24 15.72
CA LYS A 113 2.38 -6.99 16.35
C LYS A 113 2.88 -5.78 15.57
N TRP A 114 4.14 -5.79 15.17
CA TRP A 114 4.78 -4.71 14.42
C TRP A 114 4.14 -4.55 13.03
N VAL A 115 4.05 -5.62 12.24
CA VAL A 115 3.41 -5.61 10.92
C VAL A 115 1.95 -5.19 11.01
N ARG A 116 1.20 -5.66 12.02
CA ARG A 116 -0.18 -5.25 12.23
C ARG A 116 -0.33 -3.75 12.50
N HIS A 117 0.58 -3.17 13.27
CA HIS A 117 0.57 -1.74 13.58
C HIS A 117 0.83 -0.90 12.33
N TRP A 118 1.82 -1.31 11.52
CA TRP A 118 2.27 -0.59 10.35
C TRP A 118 1.58 -0.99 9.03
N HIS A 119 0.73 -2.01 9.05
CA HIS A 119 0.06 -2.53 7.85
C HIS A 119 -0.64 -1.43 7.03
N VAL A 120 -1.44 -0.59 7.65
CA VAL A 120 -2.20 0.46 6.95
C VAL A 120 -1.28 1.60 6.47
N PRO A 121 -0.39 2.17 7.30
CA PRO A 121 0.61 3.13 6.84
C PRO A 121 1.45 2.63 5.67
N ILE A 122 1.99 1.42 5.74
CA ILE A 122 2.79 0.81 4.67
C ILE A 122 1.95 0.65 3.40
N ALA A 123 0.71 0.17 3.49
CA ALA A 123 -0.17 0.01 2.34
C ALA A 123 -0.49 1.36 1.67
N ILE A 124 -0.76 2.42 2.44
CA ILE A 124 -1.01 3.78 1.91
C ILE A 124 0.25 4.32 1.21
N THR A 125 1.42 4.17 1.82
CA THR A 125 2.69 4.62 1.24
C THR A 125 3.01 3.87 -0.06
N SER A 126 2.83 2.55 -0.06
CA SER A 126 3.02 1.72 -1.27
C SER A 126 2.05 2.10 -2.39
N ALA A 127 0.79 2.41 -2.05
CA ALA A 127 -0.18 2.91 -3.03
C ALA A 127 0.26 4.26 -3.63
N GLY A 128 0.81 5.17 -2.83
CA GLY A 128 1.39 6.43 -3.33
C GLY A 128 2.52 6.19 -4.33
N PHE A 129 3.44 5.25 -4.04
CA PHE A 129 4.51 4.89 -4.96
C PHE A 129 3.99 4.24 -6.25
N VAL A 130 2.97 3.38 -6.18
CA VAL A 130 2.34 2.78 -7.38
C VAL A 130 1.67 3.84 -8.24
N LEU A 131 0.98 4.81 -7.65
CA LEU A 131 0.36 5.90 -8.40
C LEU A 131 1.40 6.73 -9.14
N LEU A 132 2.50 7.08 -8.48
CA LEU A 132 3.60 7.81 -9.11
C LEU A 132 4.30 6.97 -10.19
N HIS A 133 4.57 5.68 -9.91
CA HIS A 133 5.11 4.73 -10.88
C HIS A 133 4.25 4.64 -12.14
N GLY A 134 2.95 4.42 -11.99
CA GLY A 134 2.03 4.33 -13.12
C GLY A 134 1.94 5.63 -13.90
N TYR A 135 1.91 6.78 -13.20
CA TYR A 135 1.91 8.09 -13.84
C TYR A 135 3.17 8.33 -14.70
N MET A 136 4.35 8.04 -14.15
CA MET A 136 5.61 8.16 -14.89
C MET A 136 5.69 7.22 -16.09
N ALA A 137 5.12 6.01 -15.97
CA ALA A 137 5.05 5.06 -17.09
C ALA A 137 4.17 5.59 -18.23
N ILE A 138 2.99 6.15 -17.90
CA ILE A 138 2.05 6.75 -18.87
C ILE A 138 2.66 7.97 -19.55
N LEU A 139 3.33 8.86 -18.81
CA LEU A 139 3.98 10.04 -19.39
C LEU A 139 5.07 9.68 -20.39
N LYS A 140 5.79 8.60 -20.15
CA LYS A 140 6.84 8.16 -21.05
C LYS A 140 6.27 7.70 -22.39
N GLU A 141 5.30 6.81 -22.34
CA GLU A 141 4.64 6.25 -23.54
C GLU A 141 3.48 5.36 -23.09
N LEU A 142 2.29 5.65 -23.54
CA LEU A 142 1.14 4.79 -23.30
C LEU A 142 1.18 3.61 -24.26
N LYS A 143 1.52 2.43 -23.76
CA LYS A 143 1.53 1.19 -24.52
C LYS A 143 0.30 0.35 -24.18
N TRP A 144 -0.36 -0.17 -25.23
CA TRP A 144 -1.45 -1.13 -25.05
C TRP A 144 -0.88 -2.56 -25.09
N ASP A 145 0.03 -2.86 -24.17
CA ASP A 145 0.61 -4.17 -24.02
C ASP A 145 0.11 -4.88 -22.75
N PHE A 146 0.47 -6.15 -22.61
CA PHE A 146 0.06 -6.96 -21.48
C PHE A 146 0.52 -6.39 -20.13
N THR A 147 1.70 -5.77 -20.09
CA THR A 147 2.26 -5.16 -18.87
C THR A 147 1.40 -3.99 -18.39
N TYR A 148 1.01 -3.08 -19.29
CA TYR A 148 0.13 -1.96 -18.93
C TYR A 148 -1.25 -2.44 -18.51
N PHE A 149 -1.83 -3.38 -19.25
CA PHE A 149 -3.15 -3.91 -18.93
C PHE A 149 -3.18 -4.60 -17.55
N SER A 150 -2.20 -5.45 -17.24
CA SER A 150 -2.09 -6.12 -15.95
C SER A 150 -1.83 -5.12 -14.79
N GLY A 151 -1.06 -4.05 -15.02
CA GLY A 151 -0.85 -2.97 -14.07
C GLY A 151 -2.13 -2.20 -13.75
N ILE A 152 -2.91 -1.84 -14.77
CA ILE A 152 -4.20 -1.17 -14.59
C ILE A 152 -5.18 -2.06 -13.81
N LEU A 153 -5.28 -3.36 -14.13
CA LEU A 153 -6.12 -4.31 -13.42
C LEU A 153 -5.70 -4.43 -11.94
N SER A 154 -4.40 -4.48 -11.68
CA SER A 154 -3.87 -4.51 -10.31
C SER A 154 -4.25 -3.25 -9.54
N LEU A 155 -4.17 -2.08 -10.18
CA LEU A 155 -4.57 -0.81 -9.57
C LEU A 155 -6.08 -0.77 -9.30
N ILE A 156 -6.91 -1.22 -10.23
CA ILE A 156 -8.37 -1.32 -10.04
C ILE A 156 -8.70 -2.24 -8.85
N ALA A 157 -7.99 -3.35 -8.68
CA ALA A 157 -8.19 -4.26 -7.54
C ALA A 157 -7.70 -3.65 -6.21
N LEU A 158 -6.68 -2.79 -6.23
CA LEU A 158 -6.12 -2.14 -5.06
C LEU A 158 -7.12 -1.17 -4.39
N PHE A 159 -7.88 -0.37 -5.15
CA PHE A 159 -8.81 0.61 -4.61
C PHE A 159 -9.85 0.01 -3.64
N PRO A 160 -10.68 -0.98 -4.05
CA PRO A 160 -11.64 -1.59 -3.14
C PRO A 160 -10.94 -2.32 -1.98
N LEU A 161 -9.76 -2.91 -2.19
CA LEU A 161 -8.97 -3.53 -1.14
C LEU A 161 -8.59 -2.53 -0.04
N MET A 162 -8.10 -1.35 -0.41
CA MET A 162 -7.75 -0.29 0.54
C MET A 162 -8.99 0.23 1.29
N PHE A 163 -10.10 0.43 0.59
CA PHE A 163 -11.37 0.84 1.23
C PHE A 163 -11.85 -0.19 2.25
N MET A 164 -11.81 -1.49 1.90
CA MET A 164 -12.13 -2.56 2.85
C MET A 164 -11.13 -2.62 4.02
N GLY A 165 -9.86 -2.23 3.79
CA GLY A 165 -8.86 -2.10 4.83
C GLY A 165 -9.31 -1.17 5.97
N LEU A 166 -9.98 -0.07 5.66
CA LEU A 166 -10.55 0.83 6.67
C LEU A 166 -11.66 0.18 7.49
N LYS A 167 -12.50 -0.68 6.88
CA LYS A 167 -13.55 -1.42 7.58
C LYS A 167 -12.99 -2.47 8.56
N ARG A 168 -11.74 -2.89 8.36
CA ARG A 168 -11.05 -3.86 9.23
C ARG A 168 -10.82 -3.34 10.64
N PHE A 169 -10.72 -2.04 10.87
CA PHE A 169 -10.64 -1.47 12.21
C PHE A 169 -11.87 -1.81 13.06
N LYS A 170 -13.03 -2.03 12.41
CA LYS A 170 -14.27 -2.53 13.05
C LYS A 170 -14.46 -4.04 12.98
N ARG A 171 -13.44 -4.79 12.56
CA ARG A 171 -13.51 -6.24 12.36
C ARG A 171 -14.59 -6.69 11.35
N GLN A 172 -15.07 -5.79 10.50
CA GLN A 172 -16.03 -6.06 9.44
C GLN A 172 -15.34 -6.59 8.19
N ASP A 173 -16.07 -7.31 7.34
CA ASP A 173 -15.64 -7.77 5.99
C ASP A 173 -14.30 -8.51 5.94
N LYS A 174 -13.99 -9.29 6.99
CA LYS A 174 -12.70 -10.01 7.09
C LYS A 174 -12.45 -10.94 5.91
N LYS A 175 -13.46 -11.74 5.56
CA LYS A 175 -13.36 -12.71 4.47
C LYS A 175 -13.22 -12.01 3.13
N LEU A 176 -13.96 -10.91 2.91
CA LEU A 176 -13.95 -10.18 1.66
C LEU A 176 -12.62 -9.44 1.46
N HIS A 177 -12.11 -8.75 2.49
CA HIS A 177 -10.80 -8.11 2.44
C HIS A 177 -9.69 -9.12 2.10
N PHE A 178 -9.72 -10.31 2.71
CA PHE A 178 -8.76 -11.37 2.42
C PHE A 178 -8.85 -11.87 0.98
N LYS A 179 -10.08 -12.14 0.48
CA LYS A 179 -10.29 -12.55 -0.92
C LYS A 179 -9.75 -11.50 -1.90
N MET A 180 -10.06 -10.22 -1.66
CA MET A 180 -9.57 -9.13 -2.49
C MET A 180 -8.05 -8.96 -2.41
N ALA A 181 -7.44 -9.23 -1.24
CA ALA A 181 -5.98 -9.24 -1.11
C ALA A 181 -5.32 -10.34 -1.95
N ILE A 182 -5.93 -11.53 -2.05
CA ILE A 182 -5.46 -12.61 -2.94
C ILE A 182 -5.60 -12.21 -4.41
N VAL A 183 -6.76 -11.66 -4.81
CA VAL A 183 -6.98 -11.19 -6.20
C VAL A 183 -5.94 -10.13 -6.56
N PHE A 184 -5.76 -9.12 -5.69
CA PHE A 184 -4.74 -8.11 -5.88
C PHE A 184 -3.34 -8.71 -5.98
N LEU A 185 -2.98 -9.64 -5.10
CA LEU A 185 -1.67 -10.28 -5.09
C LEU A 185 -1.39 -11.02 -6.41
N ILE A 186 -2.37 -11.79 -6.92
CA ILE A 186 -2.22 -12.51 -8.19
C ILE A 186 -2.00 -11.53 -9.35
N LEU A 187 -2.86 -10.52 -9.49
CA LEU A 187 -2.74 -9.51 -10.55
C LEU A 187 -1.44 -8.73 -10.46
N PHE A 188 -1.05 -8.36 -9.24
CA PHE A 188 0.19 -7.66 -8.96
C PHE A 188 1.42 -8.51 -9.30
N MET A 189 1.43 -9.81 -8.95
CA MET A 189 2.51 -10.73 -9.30
C MET A 189 2.63 -10.93 -10.80
N ILE A 190 1.51 -11.06 -11.51
CA ILE A 190 1.49 -11.11 -12.98
C ILE A 190 2.13 -9.84 -13.54
N HIS A 191 1.67 -8.65 -13.11
CA HIS A 191 2.26 -7.39 -13.56
C HIS A 191 3.78 -7.31 -13.28
N ALA A 192 4.19 -7.64 -12.06
CA ALA A 192 5.59 -7.57 -11.66
C ALA A 192 6.51 -8.58 -12.40
N SER A 193 5.96 -9.69 -12.90
CA SER A 193 6.72 -10.70 -13.66
C SER A 193 6.98 -10.29 -15.10
N PHE A 194 6.16 -9.41 -15.69
CA PHE A 194 6.27 -8.96 -17.07
C PHE A 194 6.68 -7.48 -17.23
N GLY A 195 6.77 -6.72 -16.13
CA GLY A 195 7.19 -5.30 -16.07
C GLY A 195 8.68 -5.14 -15.85
#